data_c45cb2077ae7efa05db4e318a7cd9299
#
_entry.id   c45cb2077ae7efa05db4e318a7cd9299
#
_cell.length_a   1.000
_cell.length_b   1.000
_cell.length_c   1.000
_cell.angle_alpha   90.00
_cell.angle_beta   90.00
_cell.angle_gamma   90.00
#
_symmetry.space_group_name_H-M   'P 1'
#
loop_
_entity.id
_entity.type
_entity.pdbx_description
1 polymer ?
#
loop_
_entity_poly.entity_id
_entity_poly.type
_entity_poly.pdbx_seq_one_letter_code
_entity_poly.pdbx_strand_id
1 'polypeptide(L)'
;MSSTTREGLQLRIWGSIKELHNKAKAKREWLPGRVIESRFILTSSDEDAEAQDFRDGIIGVACKVGGTFVGLSNYVGLKNDRVMLIADEASLMGRGFLDSVANLRKNPVFKLIAMGNPKDRNDALGVVCEPHPTIGGWEGLEYLEKTRTWRTRAPGGVAVQLCGYDTPNAKFPKGTNPYKGIITPEQIQADLDYYGRDSLQFSMMNLGLLPRDGGTRRVVTMSLCEQNQAFDDPVWERSDKLTRIIGIDAAYSGVGGDRCVMTDLTFGPDSSGRIVLAFSEAPIVIPVTAIKAQQAEEQIAEYVLLYCKQRNISPERVGFDSTGRGTLMSAFARLWSPEVVPIEFGGKPSDRPVRKGDPKTEREAYGKMVTALWYSSRLLIESRQLRKLPREVAEEGAMREWGIARTGLIDVEPKNKTKERMGRSPDLWDSFVVALEMARRTGFEIAGGQGVGIVKRQTPKWLTRLSDKRRTMESEHSLTYS
;
A
#
# COMPACT_ATOMS: atom_id res chain seq x y z
N MET A 1 9.60 17.48 17.39
CA MET A 1 9.51 17.41 15.92
C MET A 1 10.06 16.08 15.44
N SER A 2 9.47 15.50 14.42
CA SER A 2 9.85 14.16 13.93
C SER A 2 10.07 14.18 12.43
N SER A 3 11.07 13.42 11.97
CA SER A 3 11.34 13.16 10.55
C SER A 3 11.79 11.70 10.39
N THR A 4 11.85 11.19 9.16
CA THR A 4 12.14 9.78 8.87
C THR A 4 13.57 9.36 9.15
N THR A 5 14.54 10.28 9.04
CA THR A 5 15.95 10.03 9.28
C THR A 5 16.57 11.11 10.15
N ARG A 6 17.68 10.78 10.81
CA ARG A 6 18.46 11.76 11.58
C ARG A 6 19.07 12.84 10.69
N GLU A 7 19.56 12.46 9.52
CA GLU A 7 20.07 13.39 8.51
C GLU A 7 18.98 14.31 7.97
N GLY A 8 17.80 13.77 7.65
CA GLY A 8 16.64 14.54 7.22
C GLY A 8 16.20 15.55 8.28
N LEU A 9 16.17 15.14 9.56
CA LEU A 9 15.89 16.02 10.68
C LEU A 9 16.93 17.15 10.76
N GLN A 10 18.21 16.83 10.68
CA GLN A 10 19.32 17.78 10.77
C GLN A 10 19.33 18.80 9.64
N LEU A 11 19.20 18.32 8.39
CA LEU A 11 19.34 19.18 7.21
C LEU A 11 18.10 20.04 6.93
N ARG A 12 16.91 19.50 7.18
CA ARG A 12 15.66 20.16 6.76
C ARG A 12 15.03 21.01 7.85
N ILE A 13 15.05 20.54 9.09
CA ILE A 13 14.27 21.15 10.17
C ILE A 13 15.17 21.76 11.22
N TRP A 14 16.14 20.99 11.71
CA TRP A 14 16.94 21.41 12.87
C TRP A 14 17.82 22.63 12.58
N GLY A 15 18.42 22.68 11.40
CA GLY A 15 19.20 23.85 10.96
C GLY A 15 18.39 25.13 10.98
N SER A 16 17.15 25.09 10.50
CA SER A 16 16.22 26.22 10.48
C SER A 16 15.80 26.63 11.88
N ILE A 17 15.51 25.68 12.77
CA ILE A 17 15.17 25.99 14.18
C ILE A 17 16.31 26.70 14.87
N LYS A 18 17.53 26.17 14.73
CA LYS A 18 18.75 26.74 15.29
C LYS A 18 18.98 28.16 14.76
N GLU A 19 18.88 28.36 13.46
CA GLU A 19 19.06 29.65 12.83
C GLU A 19 18.04 30.69 13.33
N LEU A 20 16.76 30.29 13.40
CA LEU A 20 15.69 31.14 13.91
C LEU A 20 15.91 31.49 15.38
N HIS A 21 16.28 30.52 16.22
CA HIS A 21 16.58 30.74 17.63
C HIS A 21 17.75 31.71 17.80
N ASN A 22 18.87 31.51 17.09
CA ASN A 22 20.04 32.39 17.15
C ASN A 22 19.72 33.80 16.68
N LYS A 23 18.96 33.96 15.60
CA LYS A 23 18.49 35.26 15.12
C LYS A 23 17.57 35.95 16.14
N ALA A 24 16.71 35.19 16.79
CA ALA A 24 15.82 35.73 17.83
C ALA A 24 16.62 36.15 19.08
N LYS A 25 17.56 35.32 19.53
CA LYS A 25 18.44 35.62 20.69
C LYS A 25 19.33 36.81 20.43
N ALA A 26 19.86 36.98 19.23
CA ALA A 26 20.64 38.15 18.84
C ALA A 26 19.86 39.48 18.90
N LYS A 27 18.55 39.43 18.67
CA LYS A 27 17.64 40.58 18.75
C LYS A 27 17.07 40.81 20.16
N ARG A 28 17.07 39.77 20.99
CA ARG A 28 16.44 39.71 22.31
C ARG A 28 17.32 38.88 23.22
N GLU A 29 18.31 39.51 23.81
CA GLU A 29 19.32 38.86 24.70
C GLU A 29 18.68 38.10 25.88
N TRP A 30 17.50 38.56 26.33
CA TRP A 30 16.73 37.94 27.40
C TRP A 30 16.03 36.63 26.96
N LEU A 31 16.01 36.26 25.65
CA LEU A 31 15.35 35.02 25.18
C LEU A 31 16.08 33.82 25.77
N PRO A 32 15.41 33.03 26.63
CA PRO A 32 16.04 31.89 27.24
C PRO A 32 16.21 30.74 26.26
N GLY A 33 16.95 29.73 26.66
CA GLY A 33 17.13 28.48 25.98
C GLY A 33 18.44 28.34 25.21
N ARG A 34 18.87 27.11 25.09
CA ARG A 34 20.12 26.69 24.47
C ARG A 34 19.92 25.47 23.54
N VAL A 35 20.63 25.47 22.43
CA VAL A 35 20.62 24.35 21.48
C VAL A 35 21.66 23.31 21.89
N ILE A 36 21.20 22.05 22.07
CA ILE A 36 22.07 20.89 22.29
C ILE A 36 22.08 20.06 21.01
N GLU A 37 23.11 20.26 20.17
CA GLU A 37 23.16 19.67 18.81
C GLU A 37 23.24 18.15 18.81
N SER A 38 23.99 17.54 19.72
CA SER A 38 24.18 16.09 19.81
C SER A 38 22.89 15.33 20.05
N ARG A 39 21.88 15.96 20.67
CA ARG A 39 20.58 15.39 21.03
C ARG A 39 19.40 15.99 20.27
N PHE A 40 19.60 17.00 19.40
CA PHE A 40 18.54 17.78 18.78
C PHE A 40 17.53 18.33 19.80
N ILE A 41 18.03 19.00 20.82
CA ILE A 41 17.22 19.60 21.86
C ILE A 41 17.46 21.13 21.85
N LEU A 42 16.35 21.87 21.90
CA LEU A 42 16.32 23.28 22.23
C LEU A 42 15.60 23.43 23.57
N THR A 43 16.29 23.78 24.62
CA THR A 43 15.74 23.98 25.97
C THR A 43 14.90 25.24 26.07
N SER A 44 14.01 25.33 27.05
CA SER A 44 13.23 26.54 27.34
C SER A 44 13.95 27.45 28.34
N SER A 45 14.97 26.94 29.05
CA SER A 45 15.80 27.70 29.97
C SER A 45 17.28 27.43 29.73
N ASP A 46 18.16 28.35 30.20
CA ASP A 46 19.60 28.15 30.11
C ASP A 46 20.12 27.17 31.19
N GLU A 47 19.37 26.99 32.31
CA GLU A 47 19.69 26.09 33.42
C GLU A 47 19.42 24.64 33.10
N ASP A 48 18.37 24.33 32.28
CA ASP A 48 17.98 22.98 31.91
C ASP A 48 18.99 22.23 31.03
N ALA A 49 20.03 22.93 30.59
CA ALA A 49 21.01 22.35 29.68
C ALA A 49 21.94 21.30 30.30
N GLU A 50 22.07 21.30 31.62
CA GLU A 50 22.89 20.35 32.39
C GLU A 50 22.03 19.20 32.98
N ALA A 51 20.71 19.39 33.10
CA ALA A 51 19.82 18.40 33.66
C ALA A 51 19.59 17.23 32.66
N GLN A 52 19.67 16.01 33.18
CA GLN A 52 19.27 14.81 32.41
C GLN A 52 17.76 14.76 32.14
N ASP A 53 16.95 15.52 32.88
CA ASP A 53 15.50 15.62 32.77
C ASP A 53 15.12 16.87 31.96
N PHE A 54 15.01 16.67 30.63
CA PHE A 54 14.43 17.65 29.73
C PHE A 54 12.92 17.68 29.86
N ARG A 55 12.35 18.76 30.38
CA ARG A 55 10.88 18.86 30.56
C ARG A 55 10.21 19.76 29.52
N ASP A 56 10.81 20.89 29.20
CA ASP A 56 10.22 21.92 28.32
C ASP A 56 11.14 22.34 27.19
N GLY A 57 10.57 22.49 25.97
CA GLY A 57 11.31 22.94 24.80
C GLY A 57 11.00 22.14 23.54
N ILE A 58 11.95 22.03 22.62
CA ILE A 58 11.79 21.32 21.35
C ILE A 58 12.78 20.15 21.30
N ILE A 59 12.25 18.95 21.01
CA ILE A 59 13.05 17.75 20.77
C ILE A 59 12.89 17.32 19.31
N GLY A 60 14.00 17.03 18.65
CA GLY A 60 14.04 16.39 17.33
C GLY A 60 14.14 14.87 17.46
N VAL A 61 13.20 14.14 16.87
CA VAL A 61 13.13 12.69 16.92
C VAL A 61 13.15 12.11 15.51
N ALA A 62 14.09 11.21 15.22
CA ALA A 62 14.13 10.49 13.97
C ALA A 62 13.32 9.18 14.09
N CYS A 63 12.32 9.01 13.22
CA CYS A 63 11.54 7.79 13.09
C CYS A 63 12.11 6.92 11.96
N LYS A 64 12.75 5.80 12.29
CA LYS A 64 13.21 4.87 11.26
C LYS A 64 12.02 4.28 10.48
N VAL A 65 12.11 4.30 9.15
CA VAL A 65 11.22 3.56 8.26
C VAL A 65 11.52 2.07 8.43
N GLY A 66 10.52 1.24 8.72
CA GLY A 66 10.63 -0.23 8.67
C GLY A 66 10.94 -0.97 9.98
N GLY A 67 10.84 -0.34 11.14
CA GLY A 67 11.01 -1.04 12.43
C GLY A 67 9.70 -1.19 13.20
N THR A 68 9.23 -2.41 13.42
CA THR A 68 7.97 -2.71 14.12
C THR A 68 7.96 -2.28 15.59
N PHE A 69 9.12 -2.12 16.22
CA PHE A 69 9.21 -1.79 17.65
C PHE A 69 10.22 -0.67 18.01
N VAL A 70 11.15 -0.33 17.13
CA VAL A 70 12.23 0.63 17.45
C VAL A 70 11.76 2.08 17.43
N GLY A 71 10.69 2.39 16.69
CA GLY A 71 10.11 3.74 16.65
C GLY A 71 9.33 4.12 17.92
N LEU A 72 8.76 3.14 18.62
CA LEU A 72 8.02 3.34 19.86
C LEU A 72 8.91 3.82 21.02
N SER A 73 10.14 3.32 21.10
CA SER A 73 11.07 3.65 22.20
C SER A 73 11.44 5.12 22.26
N ASN A 74 11.46 5.82 21.12
CA ASN A 74 11.88 7.22 21.05
C ASN A 74 10.82 8.19 21.58
N TYR A 75 9.56 7.77 21.72
CA TYR A 75 8.46 8.58 22.27
C TYR A 75 7.98 8.08 23.63
N VAL A 76 8.52 6.95 24.12
CA VAL A 76 8.19 6.42 25.45
C VAL A 76 8.80 7.33 26.49
N GLY A 77 7.97 7.77 27.45
CA GLY A 77 8.40 8.62 28.54
C GLY A 77 8.21 10.11 28.30
N LEU A 78 7.81 10.55 27.09
CA LEU A 78 7.46 11.96 26.86
C LEU A 78 6.09 12.27 27.50
N LYS A 79 6.12 12.64 28.76
CA LYS A 79 4.94 13.06 29.54
C LYS A 79 5.10 14.52 29.93
N ASN A 80 4.11 15.33 29.56
CA ASN A 80 4.04 16.74 29.96
C ASN A 80 2.57 17.19 29.91
N ASP A 81 2.25 18.30 30.56
CA ASP A 81 0.91 18.91 30.51
C ASP A 81 0.49 19.29 29.10
N ARG A 82 1.44 19.70 28.27
CA ARG A 82 1.24 20.10 26.88
C ARG A 82 2.28 19.46 25.97
N VAL A 83 1.83 18.66 25.02
CA VAL A 83 2.68 18.01 24.02
C VAL A 83 2.18 18.36 22.62
N MET A 84 3.06 18.90 21.78
CA MET A 84 2.80 19.07 20.35
C MET A 84 3.77 18.21 19.56
N LEU A 85 3.24 17.29 18.78
CA LEU A 85 4.01 16.49 17.85
C LEU A 85 3.88 17.09 16.43
N ILE A 86 5.02 17.46 15.84
CA ILE A 86 5.09 17.89 14.43
C ILE A 86 5.81 16.79 13.66
N ALA A 87 5.10 16.14 12.75
CA ALA A 87 5.58 15.06 11.90
C ALA A 87 5.79 15.59 10.49
N ASP A 88 7.05 15.71 10.09
CA ASP A 88 7.44 16.04 8.72
C ASP A 88 7.64 14.76 7.91
N GLU A 89 7.22 14.77 6.65
CA GLU A 89 7.20 13.59 5.77
C GLU A 89 6.41 12.41 6.38
N ALA A 90 5.24 12.69 6.97
CA ALA A 90 4.43 11.70 7.66
C ALA A 90 4.02 10.52 6.77
N SER A 91 3.90 10.72 5.46
CA SER A 91 3.65 9.65 4.48
C SER A 91 4.77 8.60 4.38
N LEU A 92 5.98 8.92 4.87
CA LEU A 92 7.12 7.99 4.91
C LEU A 92 7.29 7.31 6.27
N MET A 93 6.51 7.71 7.28
CA MET A 93 6.59 7.13 8.61
C MET A 93 5.88 5.78 8.66
N GLY A 94 6.48 4.79 9.33
CA GLY A 94 5.89 3.48 9.50
C GLY A 94 4.70 3.47 10.47
N ARG A 95 3.97 2.35 10.53
CA ARG A 95 2.81 2.17 11.45
C ARG A 95 3.14 2.41 12.92
N GLY A 96 4.35 2.08 13.38
CA GLY A 96 4.79 2.37 14.76
C GLY A 96 4.71 3.85 15.13
N PHE A 97 4.72 4.78 14.17
CA PHE A 97 4.44 6.18 14.42
C PHE A 97 3.01 6.40 14.94
N LEU A 98 2.00 5.74 14.34
CA LEU A 98 0.61 5.87 14.78
C LEU A 98 0.40 5.31 16.20
N ASP A 99 1.09 4.23 16.56
CA ASP A 99 1.07 3.69 17.92
C ASP A 99 1.70 4.66 18.92
N SER A 100 2.78 5.34 18.53
CA SER A 100 3.40 6.41 19.32
C SER A 100 2.45 7.59 19.52
N VAL A 101 1.73 8.02 18.49
CA VAL A 101 0.69 9.06 18.56
C VAL A 101 -0.41 8.65 19.54
N ALA A 102 -0.86 7.41 19.50
CA ALA A 102 -1.88 6.89 20.44
C ALA A 102 -1.40 6.97 21.91
N ASN A 103 -0.13 6.71 22.15
CA ASN A 103 0.46 6.84 23.49
C ASN A 103 0.59 8.32 23.94
N LEU A 104 1.05 9.21 23.04
CA LEU A 104 1.19 10.63 23.35
C LEU A 104 -0.15 11.36 23.59
N ARG A 105 -1.25 10.86 22.99
CA ARG A 105 -2.62 11.35 23.25
C ARG A 105 -3.08 11.22 24.70
N LYS A 106 -2.37 10.47 25.52
CA LYS A 106 -2.65 10.35 26.95
C LYS A 106 -2.19 11.58 27.76
N ASN A 107 -1.41 12.49 27.16
CA ASN A 107 -1.06 13.76 27.80
C ASN A 107 -2.28 14.69 27.88
N PRO A 108 -2.43 15.51 28.92
CA PRO A 108 -3.62 16.35 29.12
C PRO A 108 -3.96 17.25 27.92
N VAL A 109 -2.95 17.88 27.32
CA VAL A 109 -3.09 18.64 26.09
C VAL A 109 -2.17 18.06 25.03
N PHE A 110 -2.74 17.37 24.06
CA PHE A 110 -1.98 16.83 22.92
C PHE A 110 -2.43 17.47 21.61
N LYS A 111 -1.47 17.87 20.79
CA LYS A 111 -1.70 18.35 19.42
C LYS A 111 -0.77 17.63 18.44
N LEU A 112 -1.32 17.28 17.26
CA LEU A 112 -0.56 16.69 16.16
C LEU A 112 -0.66 17.56 14.93
N ILE A 113 0.48 17.86 14.32
CA ILE A 113 0.59 18.42 12.97
C ILE A 113 1.33 17.38 12.14
N ALA A 114 0.67 16.80 11.14
CA ALA A 114 1.29 15.86 10.20
C ALA A 114 1.33 16.50 8.81
N MET A 115 2.49 16.48 8.19
CA MET A 115 2.73 17.09 6.88
C MET A 115 3.46 16.10 5.97
N GLY A 116 3.29 16.25 4.67
CA GLY A 116 4.01 15.46 3.67
C GLY A 116 3.28 15.40 2.34
N ASN A 117 3.97 14.92 1.33
CA ASN A 117 3.34 14.63 0.05
C ASN A 117 2.46 13.38 0.19
N PRO A 118 1.20 13.42 -0.24
CA PRO A 118 0.28 12.31 -0.11
C PRO A 118 0.71 11.15 -1.00
N LYS A 119 0.83 9.94 -0.44
CA LYS A 119 1.24 8.74 -1.19
C LYS A 119 0.19 7.66 -1.19
N ASP A 120 -0.38 7.37 -0.02
CA ASP A 120 -1.33 6.28 0.17
C ASP A 120 -2.31 6.66 1.29
N ARG A 121 -3.60 6.30 1.13
CA ARG A 121 -4.62 6.49 2.19
C ARG A 121 -4.35 5.63 3.42
N ASN A 122 -3.54 4.56 3.27
CA ASN A 122 -3.19 3.64 4.34
C ASN A 122 -1.82 3.95 4.99
N ASP A 123 -1.06 4.93 4.50
CA ASP A 123 0.16 5.40 5.18
C ASP A 123 -0.19 6.26 6.41
N ALA A 124 0.81 6.66 7.18
CA ALA A 124 0.56 7.42 8.40
C ALA A 124 -0.11 8.78 8.13
N LEU A 125 0.22 9.47 7.03
CA LEU A 125 -0.43 10.71 6.64
C LEU A 125 -1.89 10.46 6.21
N GLY A 126 -2.12 9.42 5.39
CA GLY A 126 -3.45 9.06 4.92
C GLY A 126 -4.41 8.71 6.06
N VAL A 127 -3.93 7.94 7.06
CA VAL A 127 -4.72 7.59 8.25
C VAL A 127 -5.04 8.83 9.09
N VAL A 128 -4.08 9.75 9.27
CA VAL A 128 -4.33 11.00 10.01
C VAL A 128 -5.30 11.93 9.27
N CYS A 129 -5.25 11.93 7.94
CA CYS A 129 -6.13 12.74 7.08
C CYS A 129 -7.47 12.09 6.77
N GLU A 130 -7.72 10.86 7.24
CA GLU A 130 -8.97 10.13 6.96
C GLU A 130 -10.20 10.99 7.29
N PRO A 131 -11.12 11.21 6.32
CA PRO A 131 -12.30 12.03 6.56
C PRO A 131 -13.22 11.40 7.59
N HIS A 132 -13.91 12.25 8.35
CA HIS A 132 -14.80 11.80 9.41
C HIS A 132 -15.95 10.93 8.85
N PRO A 133 -16.35 9.84 9.54
CA PRO A 133 -17.43 8.94 9.07
C PRO A 133 -18.75 9.65 8.78
N THR A 134 -19.06 10.76 9.48
CA THR A 134 -20.28 11.55 9.26
C THR A 134 -20.38 12.20 7.88
N ILE A 135 -19.24 12.34 7.17
CA ILE A 135 -19.21 12.83 5.79
C ILE A 135 -19.00 11.71 4.78
N GLY A 136 -19.17 10.44 5.21
CA GLY A 136 -19.02 9.26 4.35
C GLY A 136 -17.58 8.78 4.14
N GLY A 137 -16.62 9.21 4.99
CA GLY A 137 -15.21 8.84 4.83
C GLY A 137 -14.65 9.33 3.48
N TRP A 138 -13.70 8.59 2.94
CA TRP A 138 -13.08 8.91 1.64
C TRP A 138 -14.06 8.85 0.46
N GLU A 139 -15.10 8.05 0.54
CA GLU A 139 -16.09 7.90 -0.53
C GLU A 139 -17.09 9.06 -0.55
N GLY A 140 -17.42 9.59 0.62
CA GLY A 140 -18.33 10.73 0.76
C GLY A 140 -17.66 12.09 0.55
N LEU A 141 -16.31 12.13 0.52
CA LEU A 141 -15.58 13.36 0.29
C LEU A 141 -15.59 13.71 -1.20
N GLU A 142 -16.23 14.82 -1.58
CA GLU A 142 -16.09 15.44 -2.91
C GLU A 142 -14.67 16.02 -3.05
N TYR A 143 -13.72 15.11 -3.19
CA TYR A 143 -12.30 15.38 -3.08
C TYR A 143 -11.84 16.25 -4.24
N LEU A 144 -11.33 17.44 -3.95
CA LEU A 144 -10.77 18.44 -4.86
C LEU A 144 -11.73 19.29 -5.69
N GLU A 145 -12.96 18.90 -5.91
CA GLU A 145 -13.86 19.73 -6.71
C GLU A 145 -14.27 21.00 -5.98
N LYS A 146 -14.54 20.88 -4.66
CA LYS A 146 -15.05 21.97 -3.84
C LYS A 146 -14.37 22.14 -2.49
N THR A 147 -13.70 21.09 -2.00
CA THR A 147 -13.22 21.03 -0.63
C THR A 147 -11.71 20.90 -0.55
N ARG A 148 -11.04 21.93 -0.05
CA ARG A 148 -9.60 21.91 0.30
C ARG A 148 -9.36 21.58 1.77
N THR A 149 -10.42 21.54 2.57
CA THR A 149 -10.34 21.35 4.01
C THR A 149 -11.49 20.50 4.46
N TRP A 150 -11.22 19.49 5.27
CA TRP A 150 -12.25 18.61 5.81
C TRP A 150 -11.96 18.19 7.24
N ARG A 151 -13.03 17.84 7.96
CA ARG A 151 -12.92 17.26 9.30
C ARG A 151 -12.39 15.85 9.22
N THR A 152 -11.37 15.53 10.02
CA THR A 152 -10.80 14.18 10.07
C THR A 152 -11.52 13.31 11.11
N ARG A 153 -11.22 12.01 11.08
CA ARG A 153 -11.73 11.04 12.06
C ARG A 153 -11.27 11.34 13.49
N ALA A 154 -10.11 11.99 13.65
CA ALA A 154 -9.63 12.40 14.97
C ALA A 154 -10.51 13.51 15.55
N PRO A 155 -10.88 13.47 16.86
CA PRO A 155 -11.67 14.52 17.48
C PRO A 155 -11.02 15.90 17.32
N GLY A 156 -11.77 16.85 16.75
CA GLY A 156 -11.27 18.21 16.45
C GLY A 156 -10.20 18.30 15.37
N GLY A 157 -9.90 17.20 14.69
CA GLY A 157 -8.90 17.16 13.63
C GLY A 157 -9.42 17.76 12.32
N VAL A 158 -8.54 18.45 11.61
CA VAL A 158 -8.79 19.05 10.30
C VAL A 158 -7.64 18.69 9.36
N ALA A 159 -7.98 18.24 8.16
CA ALA A 159 -7.04 18.07 7.07
C ALA A 159 -7.14 19.25 6.10
N VAL A 160 -5.99 19.71 5.61
CA VAL A 160 -5.87 20.77 4.61
C VAL A 160 -5.08 20.25 3.44
N GLN A 161 -5.65 20.34 2.24
CA GLN A 161 -4.98 20.00 1.00
C GLN A 161 -4.37 21.25 0.37
N LEU A 162 -3.08 21.18 0.09
CA LEU A 162 -2.36 22.20 -0.66
C LEU A 162 -2.27 21.75 -2.13
N CYS A 163 -3.00 22.45 -3.00
CA CYS A 163 -2.99 22.18 -4.45
C CYS A 163 -2.12 23.21 -5.15
N GLY A 164 -1.24 22.73 -6.04
CA GLY A 164 -0.34 23.60 -6.80
C GLY A 164 -1.08 24.68 -7.61
N TYR A 165 -2.25 24.37 -8.14
CA TYR A 165 -3.07 25.36 -8.85
C TYR A 165 -3.61 26.50 -7.97
N ASP A 166 -3.57 26.36 -6.65
CA ASP A 166 -3.94 27.43 -5.72
C ASP A 166 -2.72 28.30 -5.33
N THR A 167 -1.59 28.12 -6.04
CA THR A 167 -0.36 28.91 -5.79
C THR A 167 -0.62 30.41 -5.88
N PRO A 168 -0.11 31.21 -4.94
CA PRO A 168 -0.24 32.66 -5.04
C PRO A 168 0.49 33.24 -6.26
N ASN A 169 1.51 32.55 -6.80
CA ASN A 169 2.18 32.97 -8.03
C ASN A 169 1.26 32.97 -9.25
N ALA A 170 0.17 32.18 -9.25
CA ALA A 170 -0.80 32.17 -10.35
C ALA A 170 -1.62 33.49 -10.50
N LYS A 171 -1.54 34.39 -9.50
CA LYS A 171 -2.21 35.69 -9.55
C LYS A 171 -1.38 36.78 -10.23
N PHE A 172 -0.19 36.46 -10.67
CA PHE A 172 0.75 37.41 -11.27
C PHE A 172 1.02 37.04 -12.74
N PRO A 173 1.48 38.01 -13.54
CA PRO A 173 1.86 37.75 -14.92
C PRO A 173 2.90 36.63 -15.03
N LYS A 174 2.83 35.87 -16.10
CA LYS A 174 3.75 34.76 -16.39
C LYS A 174 5.20 35.21 -16.26
N GLY A 175 6.01 34.45 -15.52
CA GLY A 175 7.43 34.74 -15.26
C GLY A 175 7.71 35.75 -14.14
N THR A 176 6.71 36.36 -13.52
CA THR A 176 6.92 37.35 -12.44
C THR A 176 7.23 36.67 -11.10
N ASN A 177 6.57 35.62 -10.76
CA ASN A 177 6.79 34.71 -9.59
C ASN A 177 7.37 35.40 -8.31
N PRO A 178 6.64 36.33 -7.68
CA PRO A 178 7.16 37.10 -6.54
C PRO A 178 7.37 36.26 -5.28
N TYR A 179 6.65 35.14 -5.14
CA TYR A 179 6.77 34.22 -4.02
C TYR A 179 7.80 33.14 -4.30
N LYS A 180 9.08 33.48 -4.03
CA LYS A 180 10.20 32.56 -4.21
C LYS A 180 10.06 31.33 -3.31
N GLY A 181 10.36 30.15 -3.84
CA GLY A 181 10.25 28.86 -3.09
C GLY A 181 8.85 28.25 -3.07
N ILE A 182 7.84 28.93 -3.64
CA ILE A 182 6.50 28.38 -3.86
C ILE A 182 6.36 28.01 -5.34
N ILE A 183 5.73 26.85 -5.60
CA ILE A 183 5.54 26.33 -6.97
C ILE A 183 4.94 27.39 -7.90
N THR A 184 5.42 27.44 -9.12
CA THR A 184 4.93 28.38 -10.14
C THR A 184 4.04 27.71 -11.17
N PRO A 185 3.17 28.45 -11.87
CA PRO A 185 2.35 27.91 -12.95
C PRO A 185 3.18 27.23 -14.05
N GLU A 186 4.37 27.75 -14.35
CA GLU A 186 5.28 27.18 -15.35
C GLU A 186 5.82 25.82 -14.91
N GLN A 187 6.17 25.67 -13.64
CA GLN A 187 6.61 24.39 -13.08
C GLN A 187 5.49 23.35 -13.10
N ILE A 188 4.26 23.75 -12.75
CA ILE A 188 3.09 22.85 -12.84
C ILE A 188 2.86 22.41 -14.28
N GLN A 189 3.04 23.33 -15.26
CA GLN A 189 2.92 23.00 -16.67
C GLN A 189 4.00 22.02 -17.14
N ALA A 190 5.25 22.28 -16.77
CA ALA A 190 6.36 21.40 -17.11
C ALA A 190 6.15 19.98 -16.54
N ASP A 191 5.66 19.88 -15.28
CA ASP A 191 5.32 18.60 -14.67
C ASP A 191 4.14 17.93 -15.37
N LEU A 192 3.14 18.69 -15.79
CA LEU A 192 1.99 18.18 -16.55
C LEU A 192 2.44 17.61 -17.90
N ASP A 193 3.32 18.30 -18.60
CA ASP A 193 3.83 17.89 -19.89
C ASP A 193 4.74 16.66 -19.78
N TYR A 194 5.52 16.58 -18.70
CA TYR A 194 6.45 15.47 -18.45
C TYR A 194 5.77 14.21 -17.91
N TYR A 195 4.93 14.33 -16.89
CA TYR A 195 4.30 13.17 -16.22
C TYR A 195 2.96 12.78 -16.84
N GLY A 196 2.30 13.70 -17.51
CA GLY A 196 0.92 13.55 -17.98
C GLY A 196 -0.10 13.79 -16.86
N ARG A 197 -1.28 14.20 -17.27
CA ARG A 197 -2.38 14.64 -16.39
C ARG A 197 -2.90 13.56 -15.46
N ASP A 198 -3.01 12.33 -15.98
CA ASP A 198 -3.57 11.19 -15.27
C ASP A 198 -2.51 10.40 -14.50
N SER A 199 -1.27 10.90 -14.48
CA SER A 199 -0.20 10.25 -13.73
C SER A 199 -0.39 10.46 -12.25
N LEU A 200 -0.03 9.41 -11.52
CA LEU A 200 -0.02 9.44 -10.08
C LEU A 200 0.98 10.47 -9.53
N GLN A 201 2.13 10.59 -10.17
CA GLN A 201 3.17 11.53 -9.79
C GLN A 201 2.65 12.97 -9.85
N PHE A 202 1.97 13.36 -10.94
CA PHE A 202 1.36 14.67 -11.05
C PHE A 202 0.28 14.90 -9.99
N SER A 203 -0.60 13.91 -9.78
CA SER A 203 -1.65 13.98 -8.76
C SER A 203 -1.11 14.20 -7.36
N MET A 204 -0.04 13.50 -6.99
CA MET A 204 0.57 13.61 -5.65
C MET A 204 1.35 14.91 -5.48
N MET A 205 2.24 15.23 -6.44
CA MET A 205 3.20 16.31 -6.28
C MET A 205 2.62 17.70 -6.60
N ASN A 206 1.69 17.77 -7.55
CA ASN A 206 1.11 19.04 -7.98
C ASN A 206 -0.29 19.28 -7.43
N LEU A 207 -1.10 18.23 -7.29
CA LEU A 207 -2.48 18.40 -6.82
C LEU A 207 -2.64 18.14 -5.31
N GLY A 208 -1.64 17.57 -4.65
CA GLY A 208 -1.71 17.24 -3.23
C GLY A 208 -2.80 16.21 -2.90
N LEU A 209 -3.03 15.26 -3.83
CA LEU A 209 -4.06 14.25 -3.73
C LEU A 209 -3.57 12.97 -3.05
N LEU A 210 -4.30 12.49 -2.05
CA LEU A 210 -4.17 11.12 -1.55
C LEU A 210 -4.84 10.17 -2.54
N PRO A 211 -4.06 9.41 -3.32
CA PRO A 211 -4.63 8.54 -4.34
C PRO A 211 -5.47 7.44 -3.70
N ARG A 212 -6.56 7.05 -4.38
CA ARG A 212 -7.49 6.02 -3.89
C ARG A 212 -6.78 4.68 -3.71
N ASP A 213 -5.90 4.35 -4.62
CA ASP A 213 -5.23 3.04 -4.72
C ASP A 213 -3.74 3.08 -4.35
N GLY A 214 -3.32 4.09 -3.62
CA GLY A 214 -1.91 4.30 -3.27
C GLY A 214 -1.08 4.84 -4.44
N GLY A 215 -0.09 5.69 -4.11
CA GLY A 215 0.86 6.25 -5.06
C GLY A 215 1.93 5.28 -5.54
N THR A 216 1.87 4.05 -5.12
CA THR A 216 2.83 3.01 -5.44
C THR A 216 2.33 2.12 -6.57
N ARG A 217 3.25 1.50 -7.29
CA ARG A 217 2.94 0.53 -8.34
C ARG A 217 2.45 -0.78 -7.69
N ARG A 218 1.21 -0.80 -7.20
CA ARG A 218 0.60 -2.02 -6.66
C ARG A 218 0.30 -3.01 -7.77
N VAL A 219 0.53 -4.29 -7.50
CA VAL A 219 0.14 -5.34 -8.45
C VAL A 219 -1.37 -5.37 -8.61
N VAL A 220 -2.08 -5.34 -7.49
CA VAL A 220 -3.55 -5.29 -7.42
C VAL A 220 -3.97 -4.10 -6.58
N THR A 221 -5.17 -3.55 -6.81
CA THR A 221 -5.75 -2.49 -5.98
C THR A 221 -7.19 -2.84 -5.62
N MET A 222 -7.69 -2.32 -4.50
CA MET A 222 -9.09 -2.53 -4.10
C MET A 222 -10.06 -2.02 -5.16
N SER A 223 -9.76 -0.85 -5.74
CA SER A 223 -10.53 -0.27 -6.84
C SER A 223 -10.57 -1.17 -8.08
N LEU A 224 -9.46 -1.83 -8.42
CA LEU A 224 -9.41 -2.80 -9.51
C LEU A 224 -10.38 -3.97 -9.25
N CYS A 225 -10.40 -4.49 -8.01
CA CYS A 225 -11.29 -5.57 -7.62
C CYS A 225 -12.77 -5.15 -7.70
N GLU A 226 -13.11 -3.96 -7.18
CA GLU A 226 -14.47 -3.42 -7.18
C GLU A 226 -14.99 -3.16 -8.60
N GLN A 227 -14.20 -2.49 -9.45
CA GLN A 227 -14.57 -2.16 -10.82
C GLN A 227 -14.76 -3.39 -11.73
N ASN A 228 -14.15 -4.51 -11.38
CA ASN A 228 -14.20 -5.74 -12.15
C ASN A 228 -15.04 -6.85 -11.50
N GLN A 229 -15.91 -6.49 -10.56
CA GLN A 229 -16.89 -7.43 -9.98
C GLN A 229 -16.25 -8.63 -9.25
N ALA A 230 -15.03 -8.46 -8.72
CA ALA A 230 -14.32 -9.56 -8.09
C ALA A 230 -14.99 -10.02 -6.77
N PHE A 231 -15.78 -9.16 -6.14
CA PHE A 231 -16.51 -9.47 -4.90
C PHE A 231 -17.89 -10.09 -5.12
N ASP A 232 -18.41 -10.05 -6.37
CA ASP A 232 -19.73 -10.55 -6.70
C ASP A 232 -19.77 -12.08 -6.63
N ASP A 233 -20.90 -12.64 -6.24
CA ASP A 233 -21.10 -14.09 -6.28
C ASP A 233 -21.18 -14.61 -7.72
N PRO A 234 -20.63 -15.81 -8.00
CA PRO A 234 -20.78 -16.43 -9.31
C PRO A 234 -22.19 -16.97 -9.50
N VAL A 235 -22.73 -16.83 -10.70
CA VAL A 235 -23.97 -17.50 -11.12
C VAL A 235 -23.58 -18.62 -12.08
N TRP A 236 -23.44 -19.85 -11.57
CA TRP A 236 -22.98 -20.98 -12.37
C TRP A 236 -24.04 -21.46 -13.38
N GLU A 237 -23.61 -21.84 -14.60
CA GLU A 237 -24.48 -22.43 -15.57
C GLU A 237 -24.97 -23.81 -15.10
N ARG A 238 -24.05 -24.69 -14.69
CA ARG A 238 -24.32 -26.05 -14.22
C ARG A 238 -23.24 -26.51 -13.23
N SER A 239 -23.66 -27.24 -12.20
CA SER A 239 -22.72 -27.70 -11.16
C SER A 239 -21.83 -28.87 -11.61
N ASP A 240 -22.27 -29.68 -12.60
CA ASP A 240 -21.51 -30.84 -13.12
C ASP A 240 -20.31 -30.45 -14.01
N LYS A 241 -20.23 -29.18 -14.42
CA LYS A 241 -19.11 -28.61 -15.20
C LYS A 241 -18.08 -27.89 -14.37
N LEU A 242 -18.18 -27.95 -13.05
CA LEU A 242 -17.29 -27.20 -12.17
C LEU A 242 -16.07 -28.03 -11.78
N THR A 243 -14.91 -27.37 -11.74
CA THR A 243 -13.65 -27.97 -11.30
C THR A 243 -13.15 -27.26 -10.05
N ARG A 244 -12.89 -28.01 -8.98
CA ARG A 244 -12.31 -27.50 -7.73
C ARG A 244 -10.81 -27.67 -7.72
N ILE A 245 -10.14 -26.67 -7.14
CA ILE A 245 -8.68 -26.54 -7.09
C ILE A 245 -8.27 -26.06 -5.71
N ILE A 246 -7.17 -26.59 -5.18
CA ILE A 246 -6.59 -26.19 -3.91
C ILE A 246 -5.20 -25.57 -4.12
N GLY A 247 -4.93 -24.47 -3.42
CA GLY A 247 -3.60 -23.87 -3.31
C GLY A 247 -3.21 -23.66 -1.86
N ILE A 248 -1.96 -23.91 -1.53
CA ILE A 248 -1.45 -23.86 -0.16
C ILE A 248 -0.20 -22.97 -0.11
N ASP A 249 -0.23 -21.94 0.75
CA ASP A 249 0.99 -21.26 1.21
C ASP A 249 1.44 -21.92 2.51
N ALA A 250 2.50 -22.73 2.43
CA ALA A 250 2.92 -23.58 3.53
C ALA A 250 3.82 -22.83 4.51
N ALA A 251 3.39 -22.74 5.77
CA ALA A 251 4.22 -22.26 6.87
C ALA A 251 4.30 -23.32 7.99
N TYR A 252 5.52 -23.53 8.48
CA TYR A 252 5.87 -24.64 9.36
C TYR A 252 6.05 -24.24 10.82
N SER A 253 5.83 -22.97 11.16
CA SER A 253 6.01 -22.45 12.52
C SER A 253 4.64 -22.30 13.23
N GLY A 254 4.42 -23.07 14.28
CA GLY A 254 3.16 -23.08 15.02
C GLY A 254 2.94 -21.88 15.94
N VAL A 255 3.93 -21.02 16.23
CA VAL A 255 3.80 -19.90 17.17
C VAL A 255 4.58 -18.69 16.65
N GLY A 256 3.88 -17.58 16.40
CA GLY A 256 4.50 -16.27 16.10
C GLY A 256 5.12 -16.14 14.71
N GLY A 257 4.87 -17.07 13.79
CA GLY A 257 5.33 -17.06 12.40
C GLY A 257 4.27 -16.79 11.35
N ASP A 258 4.61 -17.02 10.09
CA ASP A 258 3.68 -16.94 8.97
C ASP A 258 2.61 -18.05 9.10
N ARG A 259 1.39 -17.79 8.62
CA ARG A 259 0.27 -18.72 8.69
C ARG A 259 0.36 -19.76 7.59
N CYS A 260 0.08 -21.03 7.88
CA CYS A 260 -0.19 -22.01 6.82
C CYS A 260 -1.61 -21.82 6.32
N VAL A 261 -1.78 -21.41 5.08
CA VAL A 261 -3.08 -21.05 4.50
C VAL A 261 -3.41 -21.92 3.31
N MET A 262 -4.64 -22.41 3.26
CA MET A 262 -5.21 -23.16 2.14
C MET A 262 -6.36 -22.36 1.52
N THR A 263 -6.33 -22.19 0.20
CA THR A 263 -7.40 -21.57 -0.60
C THR A 263 -8.07 -22.62 -1.48
N ASP A 264 -9.39 -22.67 -1.45
CA ASP A 264 -10.25 -23.52 -2.30
C ASP A 264 -10.95 -22.66 -3.35
N LEU A 265 -10.66 -22.92 -4.61
CA LEU A 265 -11.26 -22.25 -5.75
C LEU A 265 -12.08 -23.24 -6.59
N THR A 266 -13.12 -22.70 -7.21
CA THR A 266 -13.94 -23.43 -8.19
C THR A 266 -13.97 -22.64 -9.49
N PHE A 267 -13.77 -23.31 -10.63
CA PHE A 267 -13.95 -22.66 -11.93
C PHE A 267 -14.85 -23.46 -12.86
N GLY A 268 -15.50 -22.75 -13.76
CA GLY A 268 -16.41 -23.31 -14.76
C GLY A 268 -17.20 -22.21 -15.48
N PRO A 269 -18.15 -22.58 -16.34
CA PRO A 269 -18.99 -21.61 -17.04
C PRO A 269 -20.01 -20.97 -16.10
N ASP A 270 -20.11 -19.63 -16.16
CA ASP A 270 -21.19 -18.87 -15.55
C ASP A 270 -22.46 -18.92 -16.43
N SER A 271 -23.55 -18.35 -15.96
CA SER A 271 -24.83 -18.30 -16.70
C SER A 271 -24.74 -17.56 -18.05
N SER A 272 -23.68 -16.82 -18.31
CA SER A 272 -23.41 -16.19 -19.61
C SER A 272 -22.50 -17.03 -20.51
N GLY A 273 -22.09 -18.22 -20.07
CA GLY A 273 -21.16 -19.10 -20.76
C GLY A 273 -19.70 -18.71 -20.64
N ARG A 274 -19.36 -17.71 -19.85
CA ARG A 274 -17.97 -17.32 -19.58
C ARG A 274 -17.36 -18.24 -18.54
N ILE A 275 -16.11 -18.66 -18.77
CA ILE A 275 -15.36 -19.39 -17.75
C ILE A 275 -14.88 -18.40 -16.69
N VAL A 276 -15.34 -18.55 -15.45
CA VAL A 276 -14.98 -17.74 -14.29
C VAL A 276 -14.35 -18.62 -13.21
N LEU A 277 -13.56 -17.99 -12.34
CA LEU A 277 -12.91 -18.60 -11.18
C LEU A 277 -13.43 -17.90 -9.92
N ALA A 278 -13.88 -18.66 -8.94
CA ALA A 278 -14.45 -18.12 -7.72
C ALA A 278 -13.88 -18.80 -6.48
N PHE A 279 -13.83 -18.07 -5.39
CA PHE A 279 -13.58 -18.67 -4.07
C PHE A 279 -14.78 -19.53 -3.69
N SER A 280 -14.51 -20.81 -3.36
CA SER A 280 -15.56 -21.73 -2.88
C SER A 280 -16.01 -21.31 -1.48
N GLU A 281 -15.04 -20.98 -0.64
CA GLU A 281 -15.19 -20.47 0.72
C GLU A 281 -14.01 -19.53 1.08
N ALA A 282 -14.04 -18.90 2.25
CA ALA A 282 -12.91 -18.10 2.74
C ALA A 282 -11.67 -18.99 2.91
N PRO A 283 -10.45 -18.46 2.69
CA PRO A 283 -9.22 -19.22 2.92
C PRO A 283 -9.14 -19.77 4.34
N ILE A 284 -8.63 -20.97 4.47
CA ILE A 284 -8.56 -21.70 5.73
C ILE A 284 -7.14 -21.64 6.27
N VAL A 285 -6.99 -21.17 7.51
CA VAL A 285 -5.72 -21.29 8.22
C VAL A 285 -5.60 -22.70 8.78
N ILE A 286 -4.67 -23.49 8.23
CA ILE A 286 -4.41 -24.85 8.73
C ILE A 286 -3.72 -24.75 10.08
N PRO A 287 -4.29 -25.37 11.14
CA PRO A 287 -3.68 -25.36 12.46
C PRO A 287 -2.42 -26.24 12.47
N VAL A 288 -1.25 -25.64 12.62
CA VAL A 288 0.02 -26.32 12.79
C VAL A 288 0.49 -26.10 14.21
N THR A 289 0.67 -27.21 14.96
CA THR A 289 1.06 -27.14 16.37
C THR A 289 2.43 -27.80 16.58
N ALA A 290 3.21 -27.27 17.53
CA ALA A 290 4.49 -27.85 17.92
C ALA A 290 4.28 -29.12 18.77
N ILE A 291 3.99 -30.24 18.11
CA ILE A 291 3.81 -31.55 18.75
C ILE A 291 5.07 -32.39 18.53
N LYS A 292 5.70 -32.90 19.59
CA LYS A 292 6.90 -33.72 19.47
C LYS A 292 6.72 -35.01 18.65
N ALA A 293 5.48 -35.53 18.58
CA ALA A 293 5.15 -36.81 17.94
C ALA A 293 4.86 -36.69 16.42
N GLN A 294 4.64 -35.47 15.89
CA GLN A 294 4.23 -35.30 14.50
C GLN A 294 4.84 -34.01 13.92
N GLN A 295 5.48 -34.15 12.78
CA GLN A 295 6.08 -32.98 12.09
C GLN A 295 5.01 -32.08 11.48
N ALA A 296 5.33 -30.80 11.34
CA ALA A 296 4.41 -29.80 10.75
C ALA A 296 3.94 -30.20 9.36
N GLU A 297 4.84 -30.75 8.53
CA GLU A 297 4.54 -31.22 7.18
C GLU A 297 3.52 -32.35 7.15
N GLU A 298 3.58 -33.25 8.13
CA GLU A 298 2.61 -34.35 8.25
C GLU A 298 1.22 -33.82 8.66
N GLN A 299 1.17 -32.89 9.61
CA GLN A 299 -0.08 -32.24 10.03
C GLN A 299 -0.75 -31.54 8.86
N ILE A 300 0.03 -30.79 8.04
CA ILE A 300 -0.48 -30.12 6.84
C ILE A 300 -1.01 -31.16 5.83
N ALA A 301 -0.21 -32.19 5.53
CA ALA A 301 -0.59 -33.20 4.55
C ALA A 301 -1.85 -33.97 4.95
N GLU A 302 -1.98 -34.36 6.22
CA GLU A 302 -3.18 -35.03 6.75
C GLU A 302 -4.42 -34.13 6.69
N TYR A 303 -4.30 -32.85 7.09
CA TYR A 303 -5.39 -31.90 7.03
C TYR A 303 -5.91 -31.76 5.60
N VAL A 304 -5.02 -31.53 4.63
CA VAL A 304 -5.34 -31.36 3.23
C VAL A 304 -5.95 -32.64 2.64
N LEU A 305 -5.38 -33.79 2.95
CA LEU A 305 -5.92 -35.09 2.54
C LEU A 305 -7.37 -35.29 3.00
N LEU A 306 -7.66 -35.06 4.28
CA LEU A 306 -9.00 -35.19 4.82
C LEU A 306 -9.99 -34.21 4.17
N TYR A 307 -9.58 -32.95 4.01
CA TYR A 307 -10.37 -31.93 3.35
C TYR A 307 -10.72 -32.32 1.91
N CYS A 308 -9.72 -32.78 1.14
CA CYS A 308 -9.88 -33.16 -0.26
C CYS A 308 -10.74 -34.42 -0.41
N LYS A 309 -10.55 -35.43 0.45
CA LYS A 309 -11.39 -36.66 0.44
C LYS A 309 -12.86 -36.34 0.69
N GLN A 310 -13.19 -35.49 1.63
CA GLN A 310 -14.57 -35.09 1.92
C GLN A 310 -15.26 -34.38 0.73
N ARG A 311 -14.47 -33.78 -0.16
CA ARG A 311 -14.97 -32.96 -1.28
C ARG A 311 -14.71 -33.56 -2.65
N ASN A 312 -14.23 -34.81 -2.71
CA ASN A 312 -13.84 -35.48 -3.94
C ASN A 312 -12.86 -34.68 -4.83
N ILE A 313 -11.86 -34.05 -4.20
CA ILE A 313 -10.79 -33.34 -4.90
C ILE A 313 -9.61 -34.29 -5.04
N SER A 314 -9.18 -34.52 -6.27
CA SER A 314 -8.06 -35.39 -6.57
C SER A 314 -6.70 -34.69 -6.35
N PRO A 315 -5.61 -35.44 -6.04
CA PRO A 315 -4.32 -34.87 -5.63
C PRO A 315 -3.67 -33.98 -6.71
N GLU A 316 -3.84 -34.29 -7.99
CA GLU A 316 -3.32 -33.49 -9.10
C GLU A 316 -3.97 -32.10 -9.22
N ARG A 317 -5.02 -31.83 -8.45
CA ARG A 317 -5.67 -30.51 -8.35
C ARG A 317 -5.22 -29.70 -7.13
N VAL A 318 -4.23 -30.20 -6.41
CA VAL A 318 -3.69 -29.56 -5.21
C VAL A 318 -2.27 -29.10 -5.47
N GLY A 319 -2.01 -27.82 -5.24
CA GLY A 319 -0.67 -27.24 -5.32
C GLY A 319 -0.23 -26.59 -4.02
N PHE A 320 1.05 -26.52 -3.81
CA PHE A 320 1.63 -25.84 -2.62
C PHE A 320 2.90 -25.09 -2.96
N ASP A 321 3.19 -23.99 -2.24
CA ASP A 321 4.47 -23.32 -2.34
C ASP A 321 5.57 -24.21 -1.75
N SER A 322 6.49 -24.64 -2.62
CA SER A 322 7.62 -25.51 -2.27
C SER A 322 8.91 -24.74 -1.95
N THR A 323 8.86 -23.41 -1.89
CA THR A 323 10.03 -22.56 -1.68
C THR A 323 10.67 -22.84 -0.31
N GLY A 324 11.92 -23.26 -0.32
CA GLY A 324 12.76 -23.40 0.88
C GLY A 324 12.69 -24.74 1.63
N ARG A 325 11.67 -25.62 1.42
CA ARG A 325 11.64 -26.95 2.06
C ARG A 325 10.97 -28.01 1.16
N GLY A 326 11.74 -28.97 0.71
CA GLY A 326 11.24 -30.13 -0.06
C GLY A 326 10.47 -31.19 0.77
N THR A 327 10.44 -31.04 2.10
CA THR A 327 9.91 -32.07 3.03
C THR A 327 8.39 -32.24 2.96
N LEU A 328 7.65 -31.20 2.62
CA LEU A 328 6.19 -31.29 2.47
C LEU A 328 5.77 -32.20 1.30
N MET A 329 6.53 -32.19 0.18
CA MET A 329 6.30 -33.11 -0.93
C MET A 329 6.44 -34.57 -0.50
N SER A 330 7.45 -34.87 0.32
CA SER A 330 7.66 -36.22 0.86
C SER A 330 6.51 -36.66 1.79
N ALA A 331 5.98 -35.72 2.58
CA ALA A 331 4.82 -35.99 3.43
C ALA A 331 3.57 -36.30 2.61
N PHE A 332 3.28 -35.50 1.55
CA PHE A 332 2.16 -35.80 0.63
C PHE A 332 2.33 -37.13 -0.08
N ALA A 333 3.51 -37.41 -0.62
CA ALA A 333 3.79 -38.66 -1.33
C ALA A 333 3.60 -39.88 -0.42
N ARG A 334 3.97 -39.79 0.84
CA ARG A 334 3.86 -40.88 1.82
C ARG A 334 2.43 -41.07 2.32
N LEU A 335 1.72 -39.97 2.61
CA LEU A 335 0.41 -40.03 3.26
C LEU A 335 -0.75 -40.09 2.27
N TRP A 336 -0.57 -39.55 1.08
CA TRP A 336 -1.64 -39.44 0.10
C TRP A 336 -1.20 -39.80 -1.33
N SER A 337 -0.48 -38.89 -2.01
CA SER A 337 -0.09 -39.07 -3.41
C SER A 337 1.13 -38.23 -3.80
N PRO A 338 2.00 -38.73 -4.66
CA PRO A 338 3.07 -37.94 -5.28
C PRO A 338 2.58 -36.97 -6.37
N GLU A 339 1.31 -36.99 -6.71
CA GLU A 339 0.71 -36.14 -7.76
C GLU A 339 0.37 -34.72 -7.26
N VAL A 340 0.47 -34.46 -5.96
CA VAL A 340 0.36 -33.09 -5.41
C VAL A 340 1.49 -32.24 -5.96
N VAL A 341 1.17 -31.05 -6.45
CA VAL A 341 2.03 -30.26 -7.33
C VAL A 341 2.85 -29.23 -6.56
N PRO A 342 4.18 -29.32 -6.52
CA PRO A 342 5.02 -28.24 -5.97
C PRO A 342 5.10 -27.05 -6.92
N ILE A 343 5.01 -25.83 -6.39
CA ILE A 343 5.16 -24.56 -7.10
C ILE A 343 6.26 -23.78 -6.41
N GLU A 344 7.36 -23.53 -7.12
CA GLU A 344 8.50 -22.80 -6.58
C GLU A 344 8.41 -21.33 -6.93
N PHE A 345 8.18 -20.45 -5.94
CA PHE A 345 8.06 -19.00 -6.14
C PHE A 345 9.34 -18.36 -6.67
N GLY A 346 10.49 -18.88 -6.29
CA GLY A 346 11.82 -18.45 -6.78
C GLY A 346 12.17 -18.94 -8.18
N GLY A 347 11.38 -19.89 -8.72
CA GLY A 347 11.59 -20.52 -10.02
C GLY A 347 11.42 -19.56 -11.20
N LYS A 348 11.71 -20.08 -12.41
CA LYS A 348 11.52 -19.34 -13.66
C LYS A 348 10.04 -19.34 -14.04
N PRO A 349 9.51 -18.24 -14.60
CA PRO A 349 8.17 -18.20 -15.18
C PRO A 349 8.03 -19.19 -16.35
N SER A 350 6.79 -19.55 -16.65
CA SER A 350 6.49 -20.50 -17.72
C SER A 350 6.63 -19.89 -19.12
N ASP A 351 6.66 -20.76 -20.14
CA ASP A 351 6.60 -20.34 -21.55
C ASP A 351 5.16 -20.14 -22.06
N ARG A 352 4.16 -20.18 -21.18
CA ARG A 352 2.78 -19.87 -21.53
C ARG A 352 2.64 -18.39 -21.92
N PRO A 353 1.72 -18.06 -22.84
CA PRO A 353 1.30 -16.68 -23.06
C PRO A 353 0.84 -16.04 -21.74
N VAL A 354 1.10 -14.74 -21.57
CA VAL A 354 0.65 -13.98 -20.38
C VAL A 354 -0.86 -14.04 -20.22
N ARG A 355 -1.60 -13.86 -21.34
CA ARG A 355 -3.04 -14.12 -21.51
C ARG A 355 -3.26 -14.94 -22.77
N LYS A 356 -4.44 -15.51 -22.90
CA LYS A 356 -4.84 -16.20 -24.14
C LYS A 356 -4.70 -15.25 -25.35
N GLY A 357 -3.85 -15.63 -26.30
CA GLY A 357 -3.60 -14.87 -27.54
C GLY A 357 -2.57 -13.76 -27.43
N ASP A 358 -1.95 -13.52 -26.27
CA ASP A 358 -0.83 -12.57 -26.16
C ASP A 358 0.42 -13.11 -26.87
N PRO A 359 1.17 -12.24 -27.58
CA PRO A 359 2.40 -12.65 -28.25
C PRO A 359 3.57 -12.89 -27.28
N LYS A 360 3.54 -12.29 -26.08
CA LYS A 360 4.57 -12.44 -25.05
C LYS A 360 4.26 -13.59 -24.11
N THR A 361 5.29 -14.36 -23.80
CA THR A 361 5.25 -15.38 -22.76
C THR A 361 5.48 -14.78 -21.37
N GLU A 362 5.13 -15.54 -20.31
CA GLU A 362 5.43 -15.12 -18.92
C GLU A 362 6.93 -14.95 -18.70
N ARG A 363 7.77 -15.79 -19.30
CA ARG A 363 9.24 -15.70 -19.20
C ARG A 363 9.82 -14.43 -19.84
N GLU A 364 9.18 -13.92 -20.88
CA GLU A 364 9.57 -12.68 -21.54
C GLU A 364 9.04 -11.42 -20.81
N ALA A 365 8.05 -11.57 -19.95
CA ALA A 365 7.43 -10.47 -19.23
C ALA A 365 7.92 -10.33 -17.78
N TYR A 366 8.21 -11.44 -17.10
CA TYR A 366 8.42 -11.48 -15.65
C TYR A 366 9.77 -12.08 -15.27
N GLY A 367 10.39 -11.54 -14.21
CA GLY A 367 11.69 -11.99 -13.75
C GLY A 367 11.68 -13.31 -12.96
N LYS A 368 10.57 -13.59 -12.24
CA LYS A 368 10.45 -14.76 -11.35
C LYS A 368 9.05 -15.35 -11.41
N MET A 369 8.90 -16.61 -11.01
CA MET A 369 7.61 -17.30 -10.94
C MET A 369 6.60 -16.56 -10.04
N VAL A 370 7.00 -16.11 -8.86
CA VAL A 370 6.13 -15.35 -7.97
C VAL A 370 5.58 -14.07 -8.63
N THR A 371 6.37 -13.42 -9.49
CA THR A 371 5.91 -12.26 -10.26
C THR A 371 4.84 -12.65 -11.26
N ALA A 372 5.06 -13.74 -12.00
CA ALA A 372 4.07 -14.26 -12.93
C ALA A 372 2.75 -14.62 -12.23
N LEU A 373 2.82 -15.26 -11.07
CA LEU A 373 1.66 -15.64 -10.27
C LEU A 373 0.85 -14.41 -9.80
N TRP A 374 1.53 -13.42 -9.24
CA TRP A 374 0.89 -12.19 -8.77
C TRP A 374 0.29 -11.38 -9.94
N TYR A 375 0.98 -11.29 -11.06
CA TYR A 375 0.44 -10.61 -12.24
C TYR A 375 -0.71 -11.37 -12.88
N SER A 376 -0.68 -12.72 -12.87
CA SER A 376 -1.80 -13.53 -13.33
C SER A 376 -3.08 -13.23 -12.56
N SER A 377 -2.99 -12.99 -11.24
CA SER A 377 -4.16 -12.60 -10.43
C SER A 377 -4.70 -11.21 -10.83
N ARG A 378 -3.82 -10.25 -11.13
CA ARG A 378 -4.23 -8.94 -11.67
C ARG A 378 -4.96 -9.11 -13.01
N LEU A 379 -4.39 -9.88 -13.93
CA LEU A 379 -4.96 -10.11 -15.25
C LEU A 379 -6.31 -10.84 -15.19
N LEU A 380 -6.46 -11.79 -14.26
CA LEU A 380 -7.71 -12.47 -13.94
C LEU A 380 -8.80 -11.48 -13.49
N ILE A 381 -8.46 -10.52 -12.63
CA ILE A 381 -9.38 -9.47 -12.19
C ILE A 381 -9.74 -8.55 -13.38
N GLU A 382 -8.75 -8.07 -14.13
CA GLU A 382 -8.95 -7.21 -15.30
C GLU A 382 -9.84 -7.87 -16.37
N SER A 383 -9.74 -9.19 -16.54
CA SER A 383 -10.59 -9.96 -17.46
C SER A 383 -12.00 -10.21 -16.94
N ARG A 384 -12.31 -9.75 -15.71
CA ARG A 384 -13.60 -9.98 -15.01
C ARG A 384 -13.94 -11.46 -14.84
N GLN A 385 -12.92 -12.29 -14.68
CA GLN A 385 -13.11 -13.73 -14.46
C GLN A 385 -13.03 -14.14 -12.99
N LEU A 386 -12.56 -13.26 -12.07
CA LEU A 386 -12.56 -13.54 -10.63
C LEU A 386 -13.90 -13.19 -10.00
N ARG A 387 -14.39 -14.08 -9.12
CA ARG A 387 -15.64 -13.91 -8.36
C ARG A 387 -15.46 -14.30 -6.90
N LYS A 388 -16.35 -13.78 -6.05
CA LYS A 388 -16.47 -14.09 -4.62
C LYS A 388 -15.15 -13.96 -3.87
N LEU A 389 -14.33 -12.96 -4.23
CA LEU A 389 -13.07 -12.66 -3.56
C LEU A 389 -13.35 -12.16 -2.13
N PRO A 390 -12.83 -12.78 -1.07
CA PRO A 390 -12.97 -12.26 0.28
C PRO A 390 -12.22 -10.93 0.44
N ARG A 391 -12.81 -9.96 1.16
CA ARG A 391 -12.22 -8.61 1.31
C ARG A 391 -10.85 -8.65 1.96
N GLU A 392 -10.65 -9.46 3.00
CA GLU A 392 -9.36 -9.61 3.69
C GLU A 392 -8.25 -10.15 2.76
N VAL A 393 -8.60 -11.02 1.80
CA VAL A 393 -7.68 -11.50 0.76
C VAL A 393 -7.33 -10.34 -0.18
N ALA A 394 -8.32 -9.57 -0.64
CA ALA A 394 -8.11 -8.42 -1.50
C ALA A 394 -7.23 -7.35 -0.83
N GLU A 395 -7.41 -7.10 0.47
CA GLU A 395 -6.59 -6.19 1.26
C GLU A 395 -5.12 -6.61 1.29
N GLU A 396 -4.83 -7.92 1.46
CA GLU A 396 -3.46 -8.43 1.36
C GLU A 396 -2.89 -8.26 -0.06
N GLY A 397 -3.67 -8.60 -1.09
CA GLY A 397 -3.28 -8.45 -2.50
C GLY A 397 -2.96 -7.02 -2.90
N ALA A 398 -3.69 -6.06 -2.30
CA ALA A 398 -3.49 -4.64 -2.55
C ALA A 398 -2.23 -4.04 -1.89
N MET A 399 -1.44 -4.83 -1.17
CA MET A 399 -0.27 -4.31 -0.45
C MET A 399 1.05 -4.52 -1.18
N ARG A 400 1.14 -5.44 -2.13
CA ARG A 400 2.41 -5.77 -2.79
C ARG A 400 2.71 -4.85 -3.96
N GLU A 401 3.94 -4.32 -3.98
CA GLU A 401 4.42 -3.42 -5.02
C GLU A 401 5.19 -4.17 -6.12
N TRP A 402 5.30 -3.54 -7.29
CA TRP A 402 6.09 -4.05 -8.39
C TRP A 402 6.97 -2.95 -8.99
N GLY A 403 8.00 -3.35 -9.69
CA GLY A 403 8.91 -2.46 -10.42
C GLY A 403 9.43 -3.11 -11.68
N ILE A 404 10.24 -2.37 -12.41
CA ILE A 404 10.98 -2.88 -13.56
C ILE A 404 12.41 -3.17 -13.08
N ALA A 405 12.84 -4.42 -13.22
CA ALA A 405 14.20 -4.84 -12.91
C ALA A 405 15.20 -4.25 -13.91
N ARG A 406 16.50 -4.30 -13.61
CA ARG A 406 17.56 -3.85 -14.54
C ARG A 406 17.55 -4.61 -15.87
N THR A 407 16.98 -5.80 -15.90
CA THR A 407 16.78 -6.62 -17.10
C THR A 407 15.64 -6.13 -18.01
N GLY A 408 14.89 -5.12 -17.60
CA GLY A 408 13.67 -4.67 -18.30
C GLY A 408 12.42 -5.50 -18.00
N LEU A 409 12.54 -6.59 -17.23
CA LEU A 409 11.42 -7.42 -16.82
C LEU A 409 10.68 -6.83 -15.63
N ILE A 410 9.40 -7.14 -15.52
CA ILE A 410 8.60 -6.80 -14.34
C ILE A 410 9.00 -7.73 -13.19
N ASP A 411 9.14 -7.16 -11.99
CA ASP A 411 9.39 -7.91 -10.77
C ASP A 411 8.53 -7.37 -9.62
N VAL A 412 7.97 -8.26 -8.81
CA VAL A 412 7.32 -7.87 -7.56
C VAL A 412 8.38 -7.66 -6.48
N GLU A 413 8.11 -6.77 -5.55
CA GLU A 413 9.01 -6.55 -4.42
C GLU A 413 9.22 -7.82 -3.59
N PRO A 414 10.36 -7.96 -2.91
CA PRO A 414 10.60 -9.06 -1.98
C PRO A 414 9.54 -9.13 -0.87
N LYS A 415 9.11 -10.36 -0.50
CA LYS A 415 8.06 -10.62 0.51
C LYS A 415 8.31 -9.91 1.86
N ASN A 416 9.58 -9.77 2.27
CA ASN A 416 9.94 -9.08 3.51
C ASN A 416 9.53 -7.60 3.50
N LYS A 417 9.65 -6.87 2.38
CA LYS A 417 9.21 -5.49 2.28
C LYS A 417 7.69 -5.34 2.41
N THR A 418 6.95 -6.25 1.77
CA THR A 418 5.49 -6.30 1.94
C THR A 418 5.14 -6.60 3.40
N LYS A 419 5.82 -7.57 4.02
CA LYS A 419 5.65 -7.96 5.43
C LYS A 419 5.95 -6.80 6.40
N GLU A 420 7.02 -6.06 6.18
CA GLU A 420 7.35 -4.86 6.97
C GLU A 420 6.25 -3.80 6.91
N ARG A 421 5.66 -3.58 5.73
CA ARG A 421 4.58 -2.60 5.51
C ARG A 421 3.26 -3.04 6.13
N MET A 422 2.94 -4.32 6.01
CA MET A 422 1.69 -4.90 6.53
C MET A 422 1.74 -5.25 8.03
N GLY A 423 2.94 -5.45 8.58
CA GLY A 423 3.15 -6.05 9.91
C GLY A 423 2.92 -7.56 9.94
N ARG A 424 2.60 -8.18 8.81
CA ARG A 424 2.38 -9.64 8.64
C ARG A 424 2.68 -10.06 7.20
N SER A 425 2.80 -11.36 6.98
CA SER A 425 2.96 -11.94 5.64
C SER A 425 1.63 -11.95 4.85
N PRO A 426 1.66 -11.81 3.50
CA PRO A 426 0.45 -11.87 2.65
C PRO A 426 0.04 -13.32 2.35
N ASP A 427 -0.10 -14.16 3.36
CA ASP A 427 -0.28 -15.61 3.23
C ASP A 427 -1.61 -15.98 2.58
N LEU A 428 -2.68 -15.16 2.78
CA LEU A 428 -3.98 -15.37 2.13
C LEU A 428 -3.86 -15.18 0.62
N TRP A 429 -3.15 -14.12 0.18
CA TRP A 429 -2.97 -13.87 -1.24
C TRP A 429 -1.98 -14.85 -1.88
N ASP A 430 -0.92 -15.21 -1.18
CA ASP A 430 0.06 -16.18 -1.67
C ASP A 430 -0.59 -17.56 -1.88
N SER A 431 -1.45 -18.03 -0.98
CA SER A 431 -2.22 -19.27 -1.18
C SER A 431 -3.21 -19.18 -2.35
N PHE A 432 -3.83 -18.01 -2.57
CA PHE A 432 -4.71 -17.77 -3.71
C PHE A 432 -3.96 -17.85 -5.04
N VAL A 433 -2.78 -17.25 -5.16
CA VAL A 433 -2.03 -17.31 -6.44
C VAL A 433 -1.48 -18.71 -6.73
N VAL A 434 -1.21 -19.52 -5.70
CA VAL A 434 -0.92 -20.95 -5.87
C VAL A 434 -2.14 -21.69 -6.44
N ALA A 435 -3.33 -21.45 -5.88
CA ALA A 435 -4.56 -22.05 -6.39
C ALA A 435 -4.88 -21.60 -7.83
N LEU A 436 -4.66 -20.34 -8.16
CA LEU A 436 -4.81 -19.81 -9.52
C LEU A 436 -3.86 -20.53 -10.51
N GLU A 437 -2.61 -20.74 -10.11
CA GLU A 437 -1.66 -21.49 -10.95
C GLU A 437 -2.13 -22.92 -11.18
N MET A 438 -2.66 -23.58 -10.16
CA MET A 438 -3.24 -24.91 -10.31
C MET A 438 -4.44 -24.91 -11.24
N ALA A 439 -5.33 -23.92 -11.15
CA ALA A 439 -6.44 -23.78 -12.09
C ALA A 439 -5.93 -23.67 -13.55
N ARG A 440 -4.88 -22.86 -13.77
CA ARG A 440 -4.26 -22.69 -15.09
C ARG A 440 -3.61 -23.99 -15.60
N ARG A 441 -2.99 -24.78 -14.74
CA ARG A 441 -2.45 -26.11 -15.09
C ARG A 441 -3.53 -27.12 -15.40
N THR A 442 -4.73 -26.93 -14.83
CA THR A 442 -5.90 -27.81 -15.03
C THR A 442 -6.80 -27.34 -16.20
N GLY A 443 -6.36 -26.34 -16.98
CA GLY A 443 -7.06 -25.91 -18.19
C GLY A 443 -7.83 -24.60 -18.07
N PHE A 444 -7.76 -23.90 -16.94
CA PHE A 444 -8.29 -22.54 -16.85
C PHE A 444 -7.39 -21.58 -17.63
N GLU A 445 -7.96 -20.77 -18.50
CA GLU A 445 -7.25 -19.75 -19.26
C GLU A 445 -7.73 -18.35 -18.86
N ILE A 446 -6.78 -17.45 -18.60
CA ILE A 446 -7.08 -16.02 -18.43
C ILE A 446 -7.42 -15.49 -19.83
N ALA A 447 -8.62 -14.95 -19.99
CA ALA A 447 -9.09 -14.43 -21.26
C ALA A 447 -8.16 -13.34 -21.79
N GLY A 448 -7.82 -13.45 -23.08
CA GLY A 448 -7.16 -12.38 -23.82
C GLY A 448 -8.04 -11.14 -23.77
N GLY A 449 -7.43 -9.98 -23.65
CA GLY A 449 -8.16 -8.73 -23.77
C GLY A 449 -8.78 -8.65 -25.18
N GLN A 450 -10.04 -9.09 -25.33
CA GLN A 450 -10.88 -8.35 -26.26
C GLN A 450 -10.79 -6.93 -25.73
N GLY A 451 -10.24 -6.01 -26.55
CA GLY A 451 -10.14 -4.63 -26.15
C GLY A 451 -11.31 -4.19 -25.28
N VAL A 452 -11.23 -4.44 -23.97
CA VAL A 452 -11.61 -3.38 -23.07
C VAL A 452 -10.70 -2.31 -23.56
N GLY A 453 -11.20 -1.62 -24.61
CA GLY A 453 -10.58 -0.45 -25.11
C GLY A 453 -10.21 0.23 -23.82
N ILE A 454 -8.95 0.53 -23.61
CA ILE A 454 -8.52 1.30 -22.47
C ILE A 454 -9.78 2.06 -22.12
N VAL A 455 -10.51 1.62 -21.03
CA VAL A 455 -11.65 2.44 -20.60
C VAL A 455 -10.92 3.72 -20.41
N LYS A 456 -11.04 4.60 -21.37
CA LYS A 456 -10.38 5.92 -21.33
C LYS A 456 -10.90 6.38 -20.01
N ARG A 457 -10.05 6.24 -18.97
CA ARG A 457 -10.45 6.58 -17.60
C ARG A 457 -11.09 7.91 -17.82
N GLN A 458 -12.43 7.95 -17.67
CA GLN A 458 -13.12 9.21 -17.92
C GLN A 458 -12.38 10.17 -17.03
N THR A 459 -11.70 11.10 -17.64
CA THR A 459 -10.89 12.09 -16.91
C THR A 459 -11.83 12.60 -15.82
N PRO A 460 -11.53 12.39 -14.53
CA PRO A 460 -12.48 12.71 -13.48
C PRO A 460 -13.00 14.13 -13.74
N LYS A 461 -14.31 14.35 -13.66
CA LYS A 461 -14.95 15.64 -14.00
C LYS A 461 -14.24 16.84 -13.34
N TRP A 462 -13.71 16.64 -12.14
CA TRP A 462 -12.93 17.66 -11.43
C TRP A 462 -11.61 18.01 -12.14
N LEU A 463 -10.94 17.03 -12.75
CA LEU A 463 -9.69 17.25 -13.49
C LEU A 463 -9.95 18.01 -14.80
N THR A 464 -11.09 17.75 -15.45
CA THR A 464 -11.55 18.50 -16.61
C THR A 464 -11.84 19.96 -16.23
N ARG A 465 -12.56 20.19 -15.12
CA ARG A 465 -12.84 21.54 -14.60
C ARG A 465 -11.56 22.32 -14.21
N LEU A 466 -10.53 21.65 -13.66
CA LEU A 466 -9.25 22.31 -13.39
C LEU A 466 -8.56 22.80 -14.65
N SER A 467 -8.63 22.02 -15.76
CA SER A 467 -8.07 22.48 -17.04
C SER A 467 -8.87 23.61 -17.67
N ASP A 468 -10.20 23.57 -17.49
CA ASP A 468 -11.08 24.62 -18.01
C ASP A 468 -10.85 25.92 -17.24
N LYS A 469 -10.76 25.85 -15.89
CA LYS A 469 -10.39 26.99 -15.05
C LYS A 469 -9.04 27.59 -15.43
N ARG A 470 -8.07 26.76 -15.80
CA ARG A 470 -6.77 27.19 -16.29
C ARG A 470 -6.89 27.88 -17.66
N ARG A 471 -7.63 27.32 -18.63
CA ARG A 471 -7.87 27.96 -19.93
C ARG A 471 -8.53 29.34 -19.76
N THR A 472 -9.48 29.44 -18.82
CA THR A 472 -10.11 30.73 -18.50
C THR A 472 -9.09 31.71 -17.93
N MET A 473 -8.22 31.30 -17.02
CA MET A 473 -7.15 32.14 -16.45
C MET A 473 -6.12 32.57 -17.53
N GLU A 474 -5.77 31.66 -18.46
CA GLU A 474 -4.88 31.96 -19.59
C GLU A 474 -5.53 32.94 -20.60
N SER A 475 -6.83 32.80 -20.85
CA SER A 475 -7.58 33.71 -21.72
C SER A 475 -7.78 35.09 -21.10
N GLU A 476 -8.05 35.15 -19.80
CA GLU A 476 -8.16 36.43 -19.06
C GLU A 476 -6.82 37.17 -19.01
N HIS A 477 -5.68 36.45 -18.88
CA HIS A 477 -4.36 37.07 -18.94
C HIS A 477 -3.96 37.51 -20.37
N SER A 478 -4.43 36.83 -21.41
CA SER A 478 -4.14 37.26 -22.81
C SER A 478 -4.93 38.50 -23.22
N LEU A 479 -6.11 38.73 -22.63
CA LEU A 479 -6.95 39.90 -22.90
C LEU A 479 -6.51 41.16 -22.15
N THR A 480 -5.66 41.06 -21.15
CA THR A 480 -5.11 42.23 -20.40
C THR A 480 -3.84 42.81 -21.02
N TYR A 481 -3.34 42.24 -22.12
CA TYR A 481 -2.12 42.67 -22.81
C TYR A 481 -2.35 42.97 -24.34
N SER A 482 -3.59 43.11 -24.80
CA SER A 482 -3.90 43.59 -26.14
C SER A 482 -4.28 45.07 -26.18
#